data_57ccb6da173fd857b9562c887dd38d63
#
_entry.id   57ccb6da173fd857b9562c887dd38d63
#
_cell.length_a   1.000
_cell.length_b   1.000
_cell.length_c   1.000
_cell.angle_alpha   90.00
_cell.angle_beta   90.00
_cell.angle_gamma   90.00
#
_symmetry.space_group_name_H-M   'P 1'
#
loop_
_entity.id
_entity.type
_entity.pdbx_description
1 polymer ?
#
loop_
_entity_poly.entity_id
_entity_poly.type
_entity_poly.pdbx_seq_one_letter_code
_entity_poly.pdbx_strand_id
1 'polypeptide(L)'
;MKLTKMHGLGNDFILFADPQGTSKDYTDLAIRLCDRRTGIGADGLAILVPSETCDVRMRIINSDGSEAEMCGNAIRCFAKYAYEHGETTKETFTIETLAGVMKPTLTIENGIVTQVTVDMGKPFFKAQDIPMNVNMDKVIDVDLNVNGETVTVSSVLLGVPHTEVFIDDITKAPVTTQGPILEKHDAFPANTNVNYIEVVNDKHIKVRTWERGAGATLACGTGSCASAVMSFEKGLTGREVDVELYLGTLHISYLEDGTVLMTG
;
A
#
# COMPACT_ATOMS: atom_id res chain seq x y z
N MET A 1 29.32 1.91 3.17
CA MET A 1 27.94 1.91 2.72
C MET A 1 27.26 3.17 3.27
N LYS A 2 26.66 3.98 2.43
CA LYS A 2 25.87 5.16 2.84
C LYS A 2 24.42 4.71 2.99
N LEU A 3 23.82 4.97 4.15
CA LEU A 3 22.44 4.64 4.43
C LEU A 3 21.60 5.91 4.41
N THR A 4 20.38 5.84 3.87
CA THR A 4 19.40 6.91 3.88
C THR A 4 18.12 6.38 4.53
N LYS A 5 17.59 7.10 5.52
CA LYS A 5 16.30 6.74 6.14
C LYS A 5 15.19 7.60 5.55
N MET A 6 14.13 6.97 5.08
CA MET A 6 12.96 7.62 4.50
C MET A 6 11.68 6.95 5.01
N HIS A 7 10.55 7.61 4.84
CA HIS A 7 9.25 7.02 5.13
C HIS A 7 8.19 7.44 4.10
N GLY A 8 7.27 6.52 3.81
CA GLY A 8 6.02 6.81 3.10
C GLY A 8 4.88 6.79 4.11
N LEU A 9 4.46 7.98 4.58
CA LEU A 9 3.36 8.16 5.55
C LEU A 9 3.52 7.34 6.84
N GLY A 10 4.76 7.32 7.38
CA GLY A 10 5.08 6.65 8.65
C GLY A 10 5.60 5.22 8.51
N ASN A 11 5.40 4.56 7.38
CA ASN A 11 6.04 3.29 7.08
C ASN A 11 7.48 3.56 6.62
N ASP A 12 8.47 3.25 7.45
CA ASP A 12 9.84 3.73 7.33
C ASP A 12 10.84 2.66 6.86
N PHE A 13 11.78 3.08 6.03
CA PHE A 13 12.76 2.21 5.39
C PHE A 13 14.17 2.76 5.50
N ILE A 14 15.16 1.86 5.56
CA ILE A 14 16.57 2.18 5.37
C ILE A 14 16.93 1.82 3.94
N LEU A 15 17.36 2.82 3.15
CA LEU A 15 17.68 2.69 1.75
C LEU A 15 19.18 2.77 1.52
N PHE A 16 19.67 1.94 0.60
CA PHE A 16 21.03 1.99 0.10
C PHE A 16 21.16 1.27 -1.26
N ALA A 17 22.21 1.61 -2.01
CA ALA A 17 22.59 0.91 -3.23
C ALA A 17 23.65 -0.14 -2.91
N ASP A 18 23.51 -1.35 -3.47
CA ASP A 18 24.54 -2.40 -3.45
C ASP A 18 24.72 -2.98 -4.85
N PRO A 19 25.72 -2.54 -5.60
CA PRO A 19 25.99 -3.04 -6.97
C PRO A 19 26.29 -4.54 -7.05
N GLN A 20 26.58 -5.19 -5.92
CA GLN A 20 26.85 -6.63 -5.84
C GLN A 20 25.74 -7.39 -5.09
N GLY A 21 24.60 -6.72 -4.84
CA GLY A 21 23.55 -7.18 -3.93
C GLY A 21 22.54 -8.13 -4.53
N THR A 22 22.58 -8.44 -5.83
CA THR A 22 21.51 -9.17 -6.53
C THR A 22 21.18 -10.51 -5.89
N SER A 23 22.17 -11.25 -5.41
CA SER A 23 22.00 -12.58 -4.78
C SER A 23 22.43 -12.63 -3.31
N LYS A 24 22.72 -11.49 -2.67
CA LYS A 24 23.11 -11.47 -1.25
C LYS A 24 21.91 -11.79 -0.34
N ASP A 25 22.21 -12.48 0.76
CA ASP A 25 21.30 -12.60 1.88
C ASP A 25 21.42 -11.37 2.80
N TYR A 26 20.31 -10.67 3.01
CA TYR A 26 20.23 -9.50 3.86
C TYR A 26 19.44 -9.73 5.16
N THR A 27 19.03 -10.96 5.44
CA THR A 27 18.22 -11.32 6.61
C THR A 27 18.81 -10.78 7.91
N ASP A 28 20.06 -11.15 8.22
CA ASP A 28 20.74 -10.70 9.44
C ASP A 28 20.96 -9.18 9.45
N LEU A 29 21.22 -8.57 8.30
CA LEU A 29 21.41 -7.13 8.21
C LEU A 29 20.11 -6.40 8.51
N ALA A 30 18.98 -6.87 7.96
CA ALA A 30 17.67 -6.29 8.18
C ALA A 30 17.27 -6.37 9.67
N ILE A 31 17.37 -7.56 10.28
CA ILE A 31 17.05 -7.76 11.69
C ILE A 31 17.84 -6.79 12.58
N ARG A 32 19.15 -6.63 12.33
CA ARG A 32 20.01 -5.75 13.15
C ARG A 32 19.77 -4.27 12.89
N LEU A 33 19.66 -3.84 11.62
CA LEU A 33 19.51 -2.42 11.30
C LEU A 33 18.10 -1.91 11.61
N CYS A 34 17.07 -2.75 11.43
CA CYS A 34 15.69 -2.37 11.68
C CYS A 34 15.28 -2.39 13.14
N ASP A 35 16.08 -3.00 14.03
CA ASP A 35 15.80 -2.94 15.47
C ASP A 35 15.76 -1.48 15.96
N ARG A 36 14.62 -1.08 16.55
CA ARG A 36 14.39 0.32 16.93
C ARG A 36 15.12 0.75 18.21
N ARG A 37 15.72 -0.19 18.94
CA ARG A 37 16.43 0.08 20.20
C ARG A 37 17.95 -0.04 20.04
N THR A 38 18.42 -0.98 19.25
CA THR A 38 19.85 -1.30 19.11
C THR A 38 20.39 -1.04 17.71
N GLY A 39 19.52 -0.85 16.71
CA GLY A 39 19.84 -0.49 15.34
C GLY A 39 19.50 0.96 14.98
N ILE A 40 19.29 1.21 13.70
CA ILE A 40 18.79 2.50 13.18
C ILE A 40 17.28 2.60 13.43
N GLY A 41 16.59 1.45 13.41
CA GLY A 41 15.14 1.32 13.54
C GLY A 41 14.40 1.66 12.24
N ALA A 42 13.68 0.68 11.69
CA ALA A 42 12.81 0.83 10.53
C ALA A 42 11.87 -0.37 10.42
N ASP A 43 10.88 -0.27 9.52
CA ASP A 43 10.01 -1.39 9.16
C ASP A 43 10.71 -2.37 8.20
N GLY A 44 11.71 -1.89 7.45
CA GLY A 44 12.48 -2.73 6.54
C GLY A 44 13.64 -2.01 5.86
N LEU A 45 14.37 -2.78 5.05
CA LEU A 45 15.37 -2.29 4.12
C LEU A 45 14.75 -2.21 2.71
N ALA A 46 15.05 -1.15 1.95
CA ALA A 46 14.78 -1.08 0.53
C ALA A 46 16.13 -0.92 -0.21
N ILE A 47 16.56 -1.96 -0.91
CA ILE A 47 17.90 -2.09 -1.43
C ILE A 47 17.88 -1.96 -2.95
N LEU A 48 18.64 -1.01 -3.47
CA LEU A 48 18.83 -0.83 -4.91
C LEU A 48 19.96 -1.75 -5.37
N VAL A 49 19.63 -2.66 -6.28
CA VAL A 49 20.58 -3.58 -6.90
C VAL A 49 20.46 -3.52 -8.44
N PRO A 50 21.46 -3.98 -9.20
CA PRO A 50 21.37 -4.07 -10.65
C PRO A 50 20.23 -4.98 -11.11
N SER A 51 19.64 -4.66 -12.27
CA SER A 51 18.68 -5.50 -12.99
C SER A 51 19.20 -5.81 -14.38
N GLU A 52 18.89 -7.01 -14.90
CA GLU A 52 19.19 -7.39 -16.28
C GLU A 52 18.07 -6.98 -17.26
N THR A 53 16.87 -6.71 -16.73
CA THR A 53 15.65 -6.49 -17.54
C THR A 53 15.04 -5.10 -17.38
N CYS A 54 15.38 -4.39 -16.28
CA CYS A 54 14.85 -3.09 -15.92
C CYS A 54 15.98 -2.08 -15.69
N ASP A 55 15.63 -0.82 -15.48
CA ASP A 55 16.63 0.21 -15.16
C ASP A 55 17.35 -0.09 -13.84
N VAL A 56 16.58 -0.54 -12.82
CA VAL A 56 17.08 -0.97 -11.51
C VAL A 56 16.18 -2.08 -10.94
N ARG A 57 16.66 -2.75 -9.88
CA ARG A 57 15.87 -3.69 -9.10
C ARG A 57 15.76 -3.24 -7.65
N MET A 58 14.57 -3.33 -7.10
CA MET A 58 14.31 -3.12 -5.68
C MET A 58 14.16 -4.46 -4.96
N ARG A 59 14.91 -4.63 -3.88
CA ARG A 59 14.69 -5.70 -2.91
C ARG A 59 14.19 -5.09 -1.61
N ILE A 60 13.12 -5.63 -1.07
CA ILE A 60 12.53 -5.19 0.20
C ILE A 60 12.70 -6.31 1.21
N ILE A 61 13.45 -6.04 2.28
CA ILE A 61 13.63 -6.99 3.37
C ILE A 61 12.97 -6.40 4.62
N ASN A 62 11.97 -7.07 5.13
CA ASN A 62 11.25 -6.67 6.34
C ASN A 62 12.16 -6.73 7.58
N SER A 63 11.74 -6.10 8.67
CA SER A 63 12.48 -6.10 9.93
C SER A 63 12.66 -7.48 10.57
N ASP A 64 11.86 -8.47 10.18
CA ASP A 64 11.99 -9.88 10.60
C ASP A 64 12.94 -10.70 9.69
N GLY A 65 13.48 -10.08 8.65
CA GLY A 65 14.38 -10.69 7.67
C GLY A 65 13.69 -11.35 6.47
N SER A 66 12.37 -11.39 6.42
CA SER A 66 11.63 -11.89 5.25
C SER A 66 11.71 -10.92 4.07
N GLU A 67 11.76 -11.44 2.84
CA GLU A 67 11.75 -10.60 1.63
C GLU A 67 10.32 -10.41 1.14
N ALA A 68 9.89 -9.15 1.00
CA ALA A 68 8.56 -8.79 0.52
C ALA A 68 8.55 -8.64 -1.02
N GLU A 69 7.44 -9.03 -1.63
CA GLU A 69 7.28 -8.95 -3.08
C GLU A 69 7.22 -7.50 -3.58
N MET A 70 6.48 -6.64 -2.91
CA MET A 70 6.31 -5.21 -3.22
C MET A 70 5.69 -4.48 -2.02
N CYS A 71 5.94 -3.18 -1.92
CA CYS A 71 5.29 -2.29 -0.96
C CYS A 71 5.10 -0.91 -1.60
N GLY A 72 3.86 -0.41 -1.67
CA GLY A 72 3.52 0.89 -2.25
C GLY A 72 4.18 2.10 -1.56
N ASN A 73 4.49 2.00 -0.27
CA ASN A 73 5.23 3.01 0.47
C ASN A 73 6.73 2.94 0.17
N ALA A 74 7.29 1.72 0.17
CA ALA A 74 8.70 1.50 -0.13
C ALA A 74 9.07 1.95 -1.54
N ILE A 75 8.23 1.66 -2.56
CA ILE A 75 8.57 2.00 -3.94
C ILE A 75 8.59 3.51 -4.19
N ARG A 76 7.76 4.30 -3.49
CA ARG A 76 7.84 5.77 -3.57
C ARG A 76 9.13 6.29 -2.95
N CYS A 77 9.50 5.80 -1.76
CA CYS A 77 10.78 6.12 -1.14
C CYS A 77 11.95 5.71 -2.03
N PHE A 78 11.90 4.51 -2.59
CA PHE A 78 12.93 3.96 -3.46
C PHE A 78 13.11 4.77 -4.75
N ALA A 79 12.01 5.14 -5.42
CA ALA A 79 12.05 5.90 -6.65
C ALA A 79 12.66 7.30 -6.43
N LYS A 80 12.26 7.99 -5.36
CA LYS A 80 12.86 9.24 -4.92
C LYS A 80 14.34 9.06 -4.60
N TYR A 81 14.70 8.03 -3.83
CA TYR A 81 16.10 7.72 -3.51
C TYR A 81 16.94 7.51 -4.77
N ALA A 82 16.48 6.68 -5.72
CA ALA A 82 17.19 6.36 -6.93
C ALA A 82 17.53 7.63 -7.75
N TYR A 83 16.57 8.55 -7.89
CA TYR A 83 16.79 9.80 -8.60
C TYR A 83 17.73 10.75 -7.85
N GLU A 84 17.46 11.04 -6.57
CA GLU A 84 18.23 12.03 -5.80
C GLU A 84 19.65 11.60 -5.45
N HIS A 85 19.96 10.29 -5.54
CA HIS A 85 21.31 9.76 -5.35
C HIS A 85 22.05 9.47 -6.67
N GLY A 86 21.45 9.79 -7.81
CA GLY A 86 22.08 9.67 -9.13
C GLY A 86 22.14 8.24 -9.69
N GLU A 87 21.34 7.32 -9.12
CA GLU A 87 21.22 5.94 -9.62
C GLU A 87 20.41 5.90 -10.94
N THR A 88 19.58 6.92 -11.17
CA THR A 88 18.89 7.20 -12.43
C THR A 88 18.76 8.71 -12.65
N THR A 89 18.64 9.13 -13.91
CA THR A 89 18.34 10.52 -14.31
C THR A 89 16.95 10.63 -14.95
N LYS A 90 16.23 9.52 -15.04
CA LYS A 90 14.91 9.46 -15.69
C LYS A 90 13.82 9.86 -14.73
N GLU A 91 12.86 10.65 -15.18
CA GLU A 91 11.63 10.98 -14.44
C GLU A 91 10.67 9.79 -14.36
N THR A 92 10.71 8.91 -15.37
CA THR A 92 9.95 7.65 -15.40
C THR A 92 10.93 6.54 -15.76
N PHE A 93 11.00 5.49 -14.95
CA PHE A 93 11.90 4.37 -15.13
C PHE A 93 11.29 3.06 -14.63
N THR A 94 11.89 1.96 -15.03
CA THR A 94 11.42 0.62 -14.68
C THR A 94 12.18 0.09 -13.47
N ILE A 95 11.42 -0.48 -12.52
CA ILE A 95 11.94 -1.13 -11.31
C ILE A 95 11.49 -2.59 -11.32
N GLU A 96 12.46 -3.50 -11.36
CA GLU A 96 12.19 -4.92 -11.14
C GLU A 96 11.87 -5.16 -9.66
N THR A 97 10.77 -5.86 -9.37
CA THR A 97 10.38 -6.33 -8.04
C THR A 97 9.96 -7.80 -8.11
N LEU A 98 9.80 -8.46 -6.96
CA LEU A 98 9.27 -9.83 -6.93
C LEU A 98 7.81 -9.92 -7.40
N ALA A 99 7.04 -8.83 -7.29
CA ALA A 99 5.68 -8.74 -7.82
C ALA A 99 5.62 -8.38 -9.32
N GLY A 100 6.76 -8.20 -9.98
CA GLY A 100 6.85 -7.81 -11.38
C GLY A 100 7.50 -6.44 -11.59
N VAL A 101 7.34 -5.92 -12.80
CA VAL A 101 7.93 -4.63 -13.19
C VAL A 101 7.01 -3.48 -12.77
N MET A 102 7.54 -2.58 -11.96
CA MET A 102 6.88 -1.33 -11.58
C MET A 102 7.47 -0.16 -12.37
N LYS A 103 6.63 0.83 -12.68
CA LYS A 103 7.03 2.00 -13.47
C LYS A 103 6.57 3.29 -12.82
N PRO A 104 7.24 3.74 -11.75
CA PRO A 104 6.91 5.02 -11.11
C PRO A 104 7.23 6.20 -12.03
N THR A 105 6.46 7.28 -11.86
CA THR A 105 6.71 8.58 -12.47
C THR A 105 6.95 9.61 -11.38
N LEU A 106 8.02 10.38 -11.52
CA LEU A 106 8.45 11.40 -10.55
C LEU A 106 7.93 12.77 -10.95
N THR A 107 7.42 13.52 -9.99
CA THR A 107 7.26 14.98 -10.09
C THR A 107 8.48 15.64 -9.45
N ILE A 108 9.19 16.45 -10.21
CA ILE A 108 10.47 17.03 -9.80
C ILE A 108 10.39 18.55 -9.84
N GLU A 109 10.72 19.18 -8.72
CA GLU A 109 10.81 20.62 -8.59
C GLU A 109 12.21 21.02 -8.07
N ASN A 110 12.91 21.87 -8.83
CA ASN A 110 14.27 22.33 -8.49
C ASN A 110 15.25 21.19 -8.18
N GLY A 111 15.13 20.06 -8.89
CA GLY A 111 15.99 18.89 -8.72
C GLY A 111 15.66 18.00 -7.54
N ILE A 112 14.55 18.26 -6.84
CA ILE A 112 14.05 17.49 -5.72
C ILE A 112 12.76 16.78 -6.15
N VAL A 113 12.63 15.51 -5.85
CA VAL A 113 11.40 14.76 -6.09
C VAL A 113 10.37 15.15 -5.03
N THR A 114 9.27 15.76 -5.47
CA THR A 114 8.17 16.21 -4.59
C THR A 114 7.05 15.21 -4.49
N GLN A 115 6.80 14.45 -5.55
CA GLN A 115 5.78 13.39 -5.59
C GLN A 115 6.24 12.20 -6.43
N VAL A 116 5.68 11.03 -6.12
CA VAL A 116 5.87 9.80 -6.90
C VAL A 116 4.52 9.19 -7.22
N THR A 117 4.22 9.03 -8.50
CA THR A 117 3.00 8.36 -8.98
C THR A 117 3.33 6.92 -9.33
N VAL A 118 2.53 5.99 -8.84
CA VAL A 118 2.69 4.54 -9.07
C VAL A 118 1.40 3.97 -9.66
N ASP A 119 1.52 3.19 -10.72
CA ASP A 119 0.42 2.38 -11.26
C ASP A 119 0.21 1.17 -10.32
N MET A 120 -0.96 1.11 -9.71
CA MET A 120 -1.37 0.07 -8.75
C MET A 120 -2.16 -1.06 -9.41
N GLY A 121 -2.31 -1.03 -10.74
CA GLY A 121 -3.07 -2.01 -11.50
C GLY A 121 -4.57 -1.73 -11.53
N LYS A 122 -5.35 -2.79 -11.73
CA LYS A 122 -6.80 -2.71 -11.87
C LYS A 122 -7.50 -3.48 -10.75
N PRO A 123 -8.63 -2.97 -10.24
CA PRO A 123 -9.42 -3.67 -9.23
C PRO A 123 -10.22 -4.82 -9.85
N PHE A 124 -10.44 -5.88 -9.05
CA PHE A 124 -11.33 -6.98 -9.37
C PHE A 124 -12.45 -7.03 -8.33
N PHE A 125 -13.69 -7.12 -8.79
CA PHE A 125 -14.87 -6.96 -7.92
C PHE A 125 -15.63 -8.26 -7.66
N LYS A 126 -15.37 -9.31 -8.47
CA LYS A 126 -16.08 -10.58 -8.32
C LYS A 126 -15.66 -11.28 -7.04
N ALA A 127 -16.62 -11.82 -6.32
CA ALA A 127 -16.39 -12.51 -5.06
C ALA A 127 -15.34 -13.62 -5.15
N GLN A 128 -15.33 -14.37 -6.25
CA GLN A 128 -14.35 -15.43 -6.49
C GLN A 128 -12.92 -14.92 -6.70
N ASP A 129 -12.74 -13.72 -7.24
CA ASP A 129 -11.43 -13.10 -7.46
C ASP A 129 -10.88 -12.50 -6.16
N ILE A 130 -11.78 -12.00 -5.27
CA ILE A 130 -11.46 -11.43 -3.94
C ILE A 130 -11.09 -12.52 -2.93
N PRO A 131 -11.18 -13.73 -3.15
CA PRO A 131 -11.73 -14.95 -2.52
C PRO A 131 -12.66 -14.65 -1.31
N MET A 132 -13.91 -14.37 -1.63
CA MET A 132 -14.99 -14.17 -0.65
C MET A 132 -16.10 -15.21 -0.85
N ASN A 133 -16.57 -15.81 0.24
CA ASN A 133 -17.61 -16.87 0.25
C ASN A 133 -19.03 -16.30 0.06
N VAL A 134 -19.24 -15.53 -1.00
CA VAL A 134 -20.57 -15.05 -1.46
C VAL A 134 -20.65 -15.23 -2.98
N ASN A 135 -21.85 -15.30 -3.52
CA ASN A 135 -22.05 -15.45 -4.96
C ASN A 135 -22.53 -14.11 -5.57
N MET A 136 -21.57 -13.23 -5.86
CA MET A 136 -21.83 -11.89 -6.41
C MET A 136 -20.78 -11.53 -7.46
N ASP A 137 -21.22 -10.90 -8.55
CA ASP A 137 -20.31 -10.33 -9.56
C ASP A 137 -19.62 -9.05 -9.09
N LYS A 138 -20.23 -8.36 -8.13
CA LYS A 138 -19.69 -7.18 -7.49
C LYS A 138 -20.07 -7.19 -6.01
N VAL A 139 -19.08 -7.22 -5.14
CA VAL A 139 -19.28 -7.31 -3.68
C VAL A 139 -19.46 -5.91 -3.12
N ILE A 140 -20.72 -5.44 -3.11
CA ILE A 140 -21.11 -4.13 -2.55
C ILE A 140 -22.25 -4.33 -1.57
N ASP A 141 -22.14 -3.73 -0.38
CA ASP A 141 -23.16 -3.69 0.70
C ASP A 141 -23.66 -5.09 1.11
N VAL A 142 -22.68 -5.92 1.50
CA VAL A 142 -22.96 -7.25 2.06
C VAL A 142 -22.98 -7.17 3.59
N ASP A 143 -24.06 -7.66 4.20
CA ASP A 143 -24.17 -7.72 5.64
C ASP A 143 -23.49 -8.95 6.21
N LEU A 144 -22.53 -8.74 7.12
CA LEU A 144 -21.83 -9.79 7.86
C LEU A 144 -22.19 -9.71 9.36
N ASN A 145 -22.27 -10.87 10.00
CA ASN A 145 -22.47 -10.93 11.46
C ASN A 145 -21.10 -10.89 12.15
N VAL A 146 -20.80 -9.82 12.83
CA VAL A 146 -19.56 -9.64 13.60
C VAL A 146 -19.90 -9.59 15.09
N ASN A 147 -19.70 -10.70 15.80
CA ASN A 147 -20.02 -10.84 17.23
C ASN A 147 -21.47 -10.48 17.61
N GLY A 148 -22.42 -10.80 16.73
CA GLY A 148 -23.85 -10.53 16.96
C GLY A 148 -24.34 -9.17 16.46
N GLU A 149 -23.44 -8.34 15.95
CA GLU A 149 -23.77 -7.08 15.29
C GLU A 149 -23.71 -7.25 13.76
N THR A 150 -24.60 -6.59 13.04
CA THR A 150 -24.57 -6.54 11.57
C THR A 150 -23.60 -5.45 11.13
N VAL A 151 -22.61 -5.82 10.32
CA VAL A 151 -21.66 -4.88 9.70
C VAL A 151 -21.82 -4.98 8.18
N THR A 152 -22.18 -3.89 7.54
CA THR A 152 -22.28 -3.82 6.07
C THR A 152 -20.90 -3.55 5.50
N VAL A 153 -20.44 -4.43 4.61
CA VAL A 153 -19.11 -4.35 3.97
C VAL A 153 -19.22 -4.34 2.46
N SER A 154 -18.24 -3.75 1.81
CA SER A 154 -17.99 -3.91 0.38
C SER A 154 -16.57 -4.41 0.19
N SER A 155 -16.29 -5.22 -0.83
CA SER A 155 -14.95 -5.80 -0.98
C SER A 155 -14.45 -5.74 -2.42
N VAL A 156 -13.12 -5.60 -2.56
CA VAL A 156 -12.40 -5.52 -3.82
C VAL A 156 -11.02 -6.15 -3.70
N LEU A 157 -10.54 -6.78 -4.78
CA LEU A 157 -9.14 -7.20 -4.88
C LEU A 157 -8.37 -6.10 -5.61
N LEU A 158 -7.35 -5.54 -4.97
CA LEU A 158 -6.37 -4.65 -5.58
C LEU A 158 -4.98 -5.01 -5.05
N GLY A 159 -4.28 -5.87 -5.78
CA GLY A 159 -3.08 -6.55 -5.32
C GLY A 159 -3.38 -7.62 -4.26
N VAL A 160 -4.06 -7.25 -3.19
CA VAL A 160 -4.52 -8.12 -2.10
C VAL A 160 -6.01 -7.86 -1.80
N PRO A 161 -6.71 -8.78 -1.09
CA PRO A 161 -8.11 -8.55 -0.70
C PRO A 161 -8.27 -7.36 0.25
N HIS A 162 -9.24 -6.49 -0.06
CA HIS A 162 -9.64 -5.36 0.77
C HIS A 162 -11.14 -5.40 1.05
N THR A 163 -11.50 -5.08 2.26
CA THR A 163 -12.89 -4.98 2.76
C THR A 163 -13.10 -3.60 3.34
N GLU A 164 -14.08 -2.89 2.81
CA GLU A 164 -14.38 -1.49 3.06
C GLU A 164 -15.60 -1.38 3.95
N VAL A 165 -15.48 -0.66 5.08
CA VAL A 165 -16.54 -0.35 6.02
C VAL A 165 -16.73 1.16 6.05
N PHE A 166 -17.88 1.63 5.56
CA PHE A 166 -18.21 3.05 5.56
C PHE A 166 -18.80 3.45 6.91
N ILE A 167 -18.28 4.53 7.49
CA ILE A 167 -18.68 5.05 8.81
C ILE A 167 -18.82 6.58 8.79
N ASP A 168 -19.58 7.13 9.72
CA ASP A 168 -19.85 8.57 9.77
C ASP A 168 -18.72 9.39 10.40
N ASP A 169 -17.86 8.78 11.22
CA ASP A 169 -16.83 9.48 11.99
C ASP A 169 -15.59 8.60 12.14
N ILE A 170 -14.51 8.95 11.43
CA ILE A 170 -13.27 8.18 11.40
C ILE A 170 -12.59 8.06 12.76
N THR A 171 -12.84 9.02 13.66
CA THR A 171 -12.25 9.00 15.00
C THR A 171 -12.83 7.88 15.89
N LYS A 172 -13.98 7.34 15.49
CA LYS A 172 -14.67 6.23 16.16
C LYS A 172 -14.48 4.88 15.46
N ALA A 173 -13.63 4.84 14.42
CA ALA A 173 -13.37 3.61 13.67
C ALA A 173 -12.90 2.48 14.61
N PRO A 174 -13.57 1.33 14.64
CA PRO A 174 -13.25 0.24 15.54
C PRO A 174 -12.11 -0.64 14.99
N VAL A 175 -11.01 0.01 14.57
CA VAL A 175 -9.89 -0.63 13.85
C VAL A 175 -9.33 -1.82 14.61
N THR A 176 -9.05 -1.65 15.91
CA THR A 176 -8.39 -2.67 16.74
C THR A 176 -9.35 -3.66 17.40
N THR A 177 -10.64 -3.36 17.42
CA THR A 177 -11.67 -4.22 18.05
C THR A 177 -12.44 -5.05 17.02
N GLN A 178 -12.84 -4.46 15.91
CA GLN A 178 -13.61 -5.11 14.85
C GLN A 178 -12.71 -5.59 13.69
N GLY A 179 -11.61 -4.85 13.38
CA GLY A 179 -10.68 -5.19 12.31
C GLY A 179 -10.14 -6.61 12.36
N PRO A 180 -9.59 -7.10 13.51
CA PRO A 180 -9.08 -8.47 13.62
C PRO A 180 -10.15 -9.55 13.45
N ILE A 181 -11.42 -9.24 13.72
CA ILE A 181 -12.54 -10.17 13.56
C ILE A 181 -12.94 -10.26 12.10
N LEU A 182 -13.08 -9.10 11.44
CA LEU A 182 -13.37 -9.03 10.01
C LEU A 182 -12.23 -9.62 9.16
N GLU A 183 -10.96 -9.36 9.51
CA GLU A 183 -9.81 -9.97 8.83
C GLU A 183 -9.96 -11.48 8.67
N LYS A 184 -10.43 -12.17 9.73
CA LYS A 184 -10.51 -13.63 9.84
C LYS A 184 -11.94 -14.17 9.75
N HIS A 185 -12.88 -13.34 9.30
CA HIS A 185 -14.27 -13.75 9.19
C HIS A 185 -14.42 -14.88 8.16
N ASP A 186 -15.31 -15.83 8.41
CA ASP A 186 -15.55 -17.03 7.56
C ASP A 186 -15.91 -16.67 6.10
N ALA A 187 -16.40 -15.45 5.87
CA ALA A 187 -16.61 -14.94 4.52
C ALA A 187 -15.30 -14.77 3.72
N PHE A 188 -14.14 -14.68 4.37
CA PHE A 188 -12.83 -14.41 3.75
C PHE A 188 -11.84 -15.56 4.00
N PRO A 189 -11.90 -16.66 3.26
CA PRO A 189 -11.04 -17.84 3.50
C PRO A 189 -9.53 -17.58 3.35
N ALA A 190 -9.15 -16.50 2.64
CA ALA A 190 -7.76 -16.06 2.50
C ALA A 190 -7.42 -14.85 3.40
N ASN A 191 -8.29 -14.50 4.35
CA ASN A 191 -8.28 -13.27 5.13
C ASN A 191 -8.34 -12.00 4.24
N THR A 192 -8.57 -10.84 4.85
CA THR A 192 -8.70 -9.58 4.15
C THR A 192 -8.07 -8.44 4.94
N ASN A 193 -7.63 -7.37 4.26
CA ASN A 193 -7.39 -6.09 4.90
C ASN A 193 -8.74 -5.40 5.14
N VAL A 194 -8.88 -4.68 6.24
CA VAL A 194 -10.11 -3.97 6.59
C VAL A 194 -9.84 -2.47 6.63
N ASN A 195 -10.58 -1.72 5.82
CA ASN A 195 -10.47 -0.27 5.75
C ASN A 195 -11.76 0.38 6.24
N TYR A 196 -11.67 1.26 7.22
CA TYR A 196 -12.77 2.10 7.69
C TYR A 196 -12.70 3.44 6.97
N ILE A 197 -13.82 3.87 6.38
CA ILE A 197 -13.88 5.02 5.48
C ILE A 197 -14.91 6.02 5.99
N GLU A 198 -14.49 7.27 6.20
CA GLU A 198 -15.36 8.43 6.31
C GLU A 198 -15.32 9.21 5.00
N VAL A 199 -16.46 9.41 4.35
CA VAL A 199 -16.57 10.27 3.17
C VAL A 199 -16.80 11.71 3.60
N VAL A 200 -15.81 12.56 3.39
CA VAL A 200 -15.89 13.99 3.74
C VAL A 200 -16.63 14.77 2.65
N ASN A 201 -16.30 14.51 1.40
CA ASN A 201 -16.97 15.06 0.21
C ASN A 201 -16.61 14.22 -1.04
N ASP A 202 -17.04 14.66 -2.21
CA ASP A 202 -16.83 13.97 -3.49
C ASP A 202 -15.37 13.82 -3.94
N LYS A 203 -14.43 14.49 -3.27
CA LYS A 203 -12.98 14.48 -3.57
C LYS A 203 -12.10 14.13 -2.37
N HIS A 204 -12.69 13.89 -1.22
CA HIS A 204 -11.93 13.66 0.02
C HIS A 204 -12.58 12.59 0.88
N ILE A 205 -11.78 11.58 1.23
CA ILE A 205 -12.13 10.54 2.21
C ILE A 205 -11.03 10.42 3.27
N LYS A 206 -11.42 9.93 4.46
CA LYS A 206 -10.46 9.55 5.50
C LYS A 206 -10.48 8.05 5.68
N VAL A 207 -9.30 7.44 5.84
CA VAL A 207 -9.15 5.99 5.92
C VAL A 207 -8.31 5.57 7.12
N ARG A 208 -8.76 4.51 7.80
CA ARG A 208 -8.01 3.82 8.86
C ARG A 208 -8.02 2.33 8.56
N THR A 209 -6.86 1.70 8.62
CA THR A 209 -6.68 0.32 8.14
C THR A 209 -6.24 -0.64 9.24
N TRP A 210 -6.83 -1.81 9.22
CA TRP A 210 -6.30 -3.02 9.82
C TRP A 210 -5.75 -3.91 8.70
N GLU A 211 -4.44 -4.08 8.62
CA GLU A 211 -3.81 -4.88 7.59
C GLU A 211 -3.70 -6.35 7.99
N ARG A 212 -3.98 -7.22 7.04
CA ARG A 212 -3.86 -8.67 7.16
C ARG A 212 -2.45 -9.08 7.58
N GLY A 213 -2.35 -9.66 8.79
CA GLY A 213 -1.07 -10.11 9.35
C GLY A 213 -0.18 -9.02 9.94
N ALA A 214 -0.50 -7.72 9.76
CA ALA A 214 0.28 -6.60 10.29
C ALA A 214 -0.47 -5.78 11.36
N GLY A 215 -1.80 -5.90 11.42
CA GLY A 215 -2.62 -5.20 12.40
C GLY A 215 -2.93 -3.76 12.01
N ALA A 216 -3.15 -2.89 13.01
CA ALA A 216 -3.42 -1.48 12.77
C ALA A 216 -2.15 -0.77 12.29
N THR A 217 -2.18 -0.22 11.06
CA THR A 217 -1.05 0.48 10.45
C THR A 217 -1.35 1.96 10.25
N LEU A 218 -0.31 2.77 10.08
CA LEU A 218 -0.43 4.21 9.87
C LEU A 218 -0.82 4.55 8.42
N ALA A 219 -0.46 3.69 7.46
CA ALA A 219 -0.72 3.89 6.04
C ALA A 219 -0.67 2.58 5.27
N CYS A 220 -1.72 2.29 4.52
CA CYS A 220 -1.80 1.19 3.56
C CYS A 220 -2.05 1.76 2.15
N GLY A 221 -1.08 1.62 1.25
CA GLY A 221 -1.20 2.15 -0.12
C GLY A 221 -2.30 1.48 -0.93
N THR A 222 -2.34 0.13 -0.94
CA THR A 222 -3.38 -0.64 -1.61
C THR A 222 -4.75 -0.42 -0.97
N GLY A 223 -4.81 -0.29 0.37
CA GLY A 223 -6.04 0.04 1.10
C GLY A 223 -6.59 1.42 0.73
N SER A 224 -5.71 2.43 0.57
CA SER A 224 -6.13 3.76 0.11
C SER A 224 -6.72 3.71 -1.31
N CYS A 225 -6.08 2.97 -2.21
CA CYS A 225 -6.57 2.77 -3.57
C CYS A 225 -7.92 2.03 -3.58
N ALA A 226 -8.04 0.94 -2.82
CA ALA A 226 -9.28 0.17 -2.71
C ALA A 226 -10.42 1.01 -2.14
N SER A 227 -10.15 1.81 -1.11
CA SER A 227 -11.12 2.73 -0.49
C SER A 227 -11.62 3.80 -1.47
N ALA A 228 -10.73 4.42 -2.24
CA ALA A 228 -11.10 5.41 -3.26
C ALA A 228 -11.94 4.77 -4.38
N VAL A 229 -11.51 3.61 -4.90
CA VAL A 229 -12.24 2.85 -5.93
C VAL A 229 -13.64 2.49 -5.43
N MET A 230 -13.76 1.93 -4.22
CA MET A 230 -15.05 1.52 -3.69
C MET A 230 -15.97 2.71 -3.39
N SER A 231 -15.42 3.84 -2.94
CA SER A 231 -16.18 5.08 -2.76
C SER A 231 -16.76 5.58 -4.07
N PHE A 232 -15.99 5.52 -5.18
CA PHE A 232 -16.47 5.83 -6.52
C PHE A 232 -17.56 4.85 -6.99
N GLU A 233 -17.35 3.54 -6.83
CA GLU A 233 -18.28 2.50 -7.25
C GLU A 233 -19.63 2.56 -6.53
N LYS A 234 -19.64 3.12 -5.33
CA LYS A 234 -20.87 3.42 -4.56
C LYS A 234 -21.48 4.79 -4.91
N GLY A 235 -20.87 5.57 -5.82
CA GLY A 235 -21.35 6.91 -6.19
C GLY A 235 -21.17 7.97 -5.12
N LEU A 236 -20.26 7.75 -4.16
CA LEU A 236 -20.00 8.65 -3.03
C LEU A 236 -18.92 9.69 -3.36
N THR A 237 -18.01 9.36 -4.29
CA THR A 237 -16.93 10.26 -4.71
C THR A 237 -16.76 10.27 -6.23
N GLY A 238 -15.96 11.21 -6.74
CA GLY A 238 -15.44 11.21 -8.09
C GLY A 238 -14.29 10.20 -8.28
N ARG A 239 -13.67 10.25 -9.46
CA ARG A 239 -12.51 9.38 -9.80
C ARG A 239 -11.17 9.88 -9.26
N GLU A 240 -11.08 11.14 -8.87
CA GLU A 240 -9.92 11.81 -8.30
C GLU A 240 -10.22 12.09 -6.83
N VAL A 241 -9.52 11.40 -5.92
CA VAL A 241 -9.83 11.42 -4.49
C VAL A 241 -8.55 11.57 -3.66
N ASP A 242 -8.57 12.52 -2.75
CA ASP A 242 -7.58 12.65 -1.70
C ASP A 242 -7.95 11.75 -0.52
N VAL A 243 -7.08 10.81 -0.20
CA VAL A 243 -7.23 9.85 0.89
C VAL A 243 -6.38 10.28 2.07
N GLU A 244 -7.03 10.82 3.11
CA GLU A 244 -6.38 11.25 4.34
C GLU A 244 -6.14 10.05 5.27
N LEU A 245 -4.87 9.84 5.60
CA LEU A 245 -4.38 8.85 6.55
C LEU A 245 -3.94 9.52 7.86
N TYR A 246 -3.30 8.80 8.78
CA TYR A 246 -2.82 9.38 10.04
C TYR A 246 -1.74 10.45 9.87
N LEU A 247 -0.84 10.31 8.88
CA LEU A 247 0.37 11.13 8.75
C LEU A 247 0.46 11.86 7.41
N GLY A 248 -0.64 11.97 6.67
CA GLY A 248 -0.69 12.71 5.41
C GLY A 248 -1.71 12.13 4.45
N THR A 249 -1.63 12.55 3.20
CA THR A 249 -2.64 12.30 2.18
C THR A 249 -2.01 11.61 0.97
N LEU A 250 -2.72 10.65 0.39
CA LEU A 250 -2.45 10.08 -0.92
C LEU A 250 -3.50 10.57 -1.91
N HIS A 251 -3.08 10.98 -3.08
CA HIS A 251 -3.99 11.26 -4.18
C HIS A 251 -4.19 10.01 -5.02
N ILE A 252 -5.44 9.60 -5.22
CA ILE A 252 -5.81 8.41 -5.99
C ILE A 252 -6.62 8.82 -7.21
N SER A 253 -6.14 8.38 -8.39
CA SER A 253 -6.83 8.56 -9.67
C SER A 253 -7.31 7.21 -10.18
N TYR A 254 -8.62 7.02 -10.27
CA TYR A 254 -9.26 5.84 -10.87
C TYR A 254 -9.62 6.13 -12.31
N LEU A 255 -8.77 5.75 -13.26
CA LEU A 255 -8.89 6.09 -14.67
C LEU A 255 -10.08 5.40 -15.34
N GLU A 256 -10.51 5.91 -16.49
CA GLU A 256 -11.64 5.36 -17.26
C GLU A 256 -11.39 3.93 -17.76
N ASP A 257 -10.14 3.57 -18.02
CA ASP A 257 -9.75 2.21 -18.43
C ASP A 257 -9.67 1.21 -17.25
N GLY A 258 -9.95 1.67 -16.03
CA GLY A 258 -9.94 0.91 -14.79
C GLY A 258 -8.57 0.87 -14.10
N THR A 259 -7.54 1.53 -14.61
CA THR A 259 -6.24 1.64 -13.94
C THR A 259 -6.33 2.55 -12.72
N VAL A 260 -5.68 2.17 -11.63
CA VAL A 260 -5.59 2.97 -10.41
C VAL A 260 -4.19 3.53 -10.25
N LEU A 261 -4.06 4.85 -10.22
CA LEU A 261 -2.81 5.54 -9.94
C LEU A 261 -2.81 6.05 -8.50
N MET A 262 -1.69 5.87 -7.82
CA MET A 262 -1.45 6.38 -6.46
C MET A 262 -0.30 7.37 -6.49
N THR A 263 -0.55 8.61 -6.07
CA THR A 263 0.45 9.69 -5.97
C THR A 263 0.65 10.10 -4.51
N GLY A 264 1.90 10.25 -4.10
CA GLY A 264 2.23 10.68 -2.75
C GLY A 264 3.71 10.96 -2.55
#